data_abccad3a4cca586a607fcbeb7d3a650a
#
_entry.id   abccad3a4cca586a607fcbeb7d3a650a
#
_cell.length_a   1.000
_cell.length_b   1.000
_cell.length_c   1.000
_cell.angle_alpha   90.00
_cell.angle_beta   90.00
_cell.angle_gamma   90.00
#
_symmetry.space_group_name_H-M   'P 1'
#
loop_
_entity.id
_entity.type
_entity.pdbx_description
1 polymer ?
#
loop_
_entity_poly.entity_id
_entity_poly.type
_entity_poly.pdbx_seq_one_letter_code
_entity_poly.pdbx_strand_id
1 'polypeptide(L)'
;MNTRMRPLRVLIADDHAPSRDDIQRALERDERFGVCASVADAAEAIQAAVREQPDVCLLDIRMPGSGVAAAWEIAARLPQAKIVMLTVSDDDADLFAALRAGADGYLLKTMNLERLPNALEGVYLGEAALPRTLVARVLEHFRGHEPRWRQPVARDSFGGRLTSREWEVLALLAQGLSTSEIAQKLVLSDSAVRVHIAAIVRKLGVADRAAAIDLFRERADT
;
A
#
# COMPACT_ATOMS: atom_id res chain seq x y z
N MET A 1 -6.68 -36.65 -9.36
CA MET A 1 -7.44 -36.35 -8.14
C MET A 1 -7.64 -34.85 -8.12
N ASN A 2 -8.86 -34.40 -8.42
CA ASN A 2 -9.20 -32.97 -8.50
C ASN A 2 -9.48 -32.50 -7.07
N THR A 3 -8.46 -31.98 -6.39
CA THR A 3 -8.66 -31.30 -5.11
C THR A 3 -9.45 -30.04 -5.42
N ARG A 4 -10.77 -30.05 -5.20
CA ARG A 4 -11.59 -28.83 -5.25
C ARG A 4 -11.02 -27.88 -4.20
N MET A 5 -10.16 -26.99 -4.63
CA MET A 5 -9.74 -25.87 -3.80
C MET A 5 -11.00 -25.04 -3.50
N ARG A 6 -11.15 -24.60 -2.25
CA ARG A 6 -12.24 -23.69 -1.89
C ARG A 6 -12.19 -22.45 -2.78
N PRO A 7 -13.33 -21.82 -3.09
CA PRO A 7 -13.32 -20.54 -3.78
C PRO A 7 -12.47 -19.51 -3.05
N LEU A 8 -11.73 -18.70 -3.80
CA LEU A 8 -11.00 -17.56 -3.28
C LEU A 8 -11.97 -16.54 -2.71
N ARG A 9 -11.79 -16.17 -1.46
CA ARG A 9 -12.61 -15.21 -0.73
C ARG A 9 -12.18 -13.80 -1.09
N VAL A 10 -13.08 -13.01 -1.67
CA VAL A 10 -12.80 -11.65 -2.11
C VAL A 10 -13.59 -10.65 -1.27
N LEU A 11 -12.91 -9.66 -0.71
CA LEU A 11 -13.50 -8.48 -0.15
C LEU A 11 -13.48 -7.38 -1.21
N ILE A 12 -14.62 -6.70 -1.41
CA ILE A 12 -14.76 -5.56 -2.32
C ILE A 12 -15.03 -4.31 -1.50
N ALA A 13 -14.24 -3.25 -1.71
CA ALA A 13 -14.46 -1.94 -1.10
C ALA A 13 -14.42 -0.85 -2.17
N ASP A 14 -15.57 -0.19 -2.39
CA ASP A 14 -15.76 0.84 -3.41
C ASP A 14 -16.97 1.70 -2.98
N ASP A 15 -16.87 3.02 -2.97
CA ASP A 15 -17.97 3.90 -2.56
C ASP A 15 -19.07 4.03 -3.62
N HIS A 16 -18.75 3.72 -4.89
CA HIS A 16 -19.69 3.75 -6.00
C HIS A 16 -20.46 2.43 -6.11
N ALA A 17 -21.69 2.38 -5.58
CA ALA A 17 -22.50 1.17 -5.52
C ALA A 17 -22.67 0.44 -6.86
N PRO A 18 -22.94 1.10 -8.02
CA PRO A 18 -23.04 0.41 -9.31
C PRO A 18 -21.73 -0.32 -9.70
N SER A 19 -20.58 0.30 -9.47
CA SER A 19 -19.26 -0.33 -9.72
C SER A 19 -19.09 -1.57 -8.86
N ARG A 20 -19.41 -1.45 -7.58
CA ARG A 20 -19.33 -2.54 -6.61
C ARG A 20 -20.21 -3.74 -7.00
N ASP A 21 -21.44 -3.46 -7.44
CA ASP A 21 -22.39 -4.48 -7.90
C ASP A 21 -21.92 -5.18 -9.20
N ASP A 22 -21.33 -4.41 -10.13
CA ASP A 22 -20.80 -4.96 -11.38
C ASP A 22 -19.60 -5.88 -11.13
N ILE A 23 -18.71 -5.47 -10.24
CA ILE A 23 -17.56 -6.28 -9.82
C ILE A 23 -18.03 -7.56 -9.13
N GLN A 24 -18.96 -7.44 -8.20
CA GLN A 24 -19.51 -8.58 -7.48
C GLN A 24 -20.12 -9.60 -8.47
N ARG A 25 -20.97 -9.13 -9.40
CA ARG A 25 -21.57 -9.98 -10.43
C ARG A 25 -20.54 -10.64 -11.33
N ALA A 26 -19.46 -9.95 -11.66
CA ALA A 26 -18.39 -10.49 -12.48
C ALA A 26 -17.67 -11.66 -11.78
N LEU A 27 -17.42 -11.51 -10.47
CA LEU A 27 -16.77 -12.54 -9.66
C LEU A 27 -17.68 -13.73 -9.37
N GLU A 28 -18.97 -13.49 -9.05
CA GLU A 28 -19.94 -14.54 -8.74
C GLU A 28 -20.30 -15.45 -9.94
N ARG A 29 -20.00 -15.02 -11.18
CA ARG A 29 -20.13 -15.86 -12.38
C ARG A 29 -19.05 -16.91 -12.51
N ASP A 30 -17.99 -16.80 -11.73
CA ASP A 30 -16.83 -17.68 -11.76
C ASP A 30 -16.71 -18.48 -10.46
N GLU A 31 -16.92 -19.79 -10.53
CA GLU A 31 -16.92 -20.68 -9.37
C GLU A 31 -15.60 -20.68 -8.57
N ARG A 32 -14.52 -20.10 -9.13
CA ARG A 32 -13.24 -19.93 -8.43
C ARG A 32 -13.29 -18.89 -7.34
N PHE A 33 -14.30 -18.00 -7.32
CA PHE A 33 -14.39 -16.86 -6.42
C PHE A 33 -15.69 -16.86 -5.60
N GLY A 34 -15.58 -16.29 -4.38
CA GLY A 34 -16.73 -16.02 -3.54
C GLY A 34 -16.55 -14.66 -2.84
N VAL A 35 -17.49 -13.73 -3.05
CA VAL A 35 -17.47 -12.44 -2.37
C VAL A 35 -17.86 -12.63 -0.91
N CYS A 36 -16.92 -12.36 0.01
CA CYS A 36 -17.15 -12.52 1.45
C CYS A 36 -17.58 -11.22 2.13
N ALA A 37 -17.28 -10.05 1.54
CA ALA A 37 -17.75 -8.76 2.00
C ALA A 37 -17.78 -7.76 0.83
N SER A 38 -18.76 -6.82 0.90
CA SER A 38 -18.93 -5.74 -0.07
C SER A 38 -19.27 -4.49 0.72
N VAL A 39 -18.36 -3.49 0.76
CA VAL A 39 -18.41 -2.34 1.66
C VAL A 39 -18.12 -1.04 0.93
N ALA A 40 -18.43 0.12 1.54
CA ALA A 40 -18.39 1.41 0.86
C ALA A 40 -17.25 2.33 1.30
N ASP A 41 -16.54 2.02 2.38
CA ASP A 41 -15.48 2.87 2.91
C ASP A 41 -14.30 2.09 3.50
N ALA A 42 -13.21 2.81 3.79
CA ALA A 42 -11.98 2.26 4.31
C ALA A 42 -12.12 1.63 5.71
N ALA A 43 -12.93 2.23 6.58
CA ALA A 43 -13.10 1.74 7.95
C ALA A 43 -13.86 0.41 7.96
N GLU A 44 -14.94 0.32 7.17
CA GLU A 44 -15.67 -0.93 6.96
C GLU A 44 -14.79 -2.00 6.30
N ALA A 45 -13.97 -1.61 5.30
CA ALA A 45 -13.05 -2.52 4.63
C ALA A 45 -12.05 -3.16 5.60
N ILE A 46 -11.43 -2.37 6.48
CA ILE A 46 -10.50 -2.87 7.50
C ILE A 46 -11.20 -3.83 8.47
N GLN A 47 -12.39 -3.44 8.96
CA GLN A 47 -13.16 -4.28 9.88
C GLN A 47 -13.60 -5.60 9.22
N ALA A 48 -14.10 -5.51 7.99
CA ALA A 48 -14.51 -6.68 7.22
C ALA A 48 -13.32 -7.61 6.91
N ALA A 49 -12.17 -7.06 6.54
CA ALA A 49 -10.97 -7.84 6.28
C ALA A 49 -10.53 -8.65 7.52
N VAL A 50 -10.51 -8.03 8.69
CA VAL A 50 -10.16 -8.71 9.95
C VAL A 50 -11.17 -9.80 10.31
N ARG A 51 -12.47 -9.56 10.11
CA ARG A 51 -13.54 -10.51 10.42
C ARG A 51 -13.58 -11.68 9.43
N GLU A 52 -13.54 -11.38 8.13
CA GLU A 52 -13.77 -12.35 7.07
C GLU A 52 -12.52 -13.08 6.60
N GLN A 53 -11.32 -12.56 6.91
CA GLN A 53 -10.04 -13.15 6.49
C GLN A 53 -10.03 -13.47 4.98
N PRO A 54 -10.19 -12.46 4.09
CA PRO A 54 -10.20 -12.67 2.65
C PRO A 54 -8.86 -13.15 2.12
N ASP A 55 -8.88 -13.87 1.00
CA ASP A 55 -7.68 -14.21 0.25
C ASP A 55 -7.22 -13.00 -0.60
N VAL A 56 -8.19 -12.21 -1.10
CA VAL A 56 -7.95 -11.01 -1.91
C VAL A 56 -8.83 -9.85 -1.42
N CYS A 57 -8.23 -8.68 -1.25
CA CYS A 57 -8.93 -7.42 -0.99
C CYS A 57 -8.86 -6.55 -2.24
N LEU A 58 -10.02 -6.23 -2.82
CA LEU A 58 -10.15 -5.33 -3.96
C LEU A 58 -10.64 -3.97 -3.45
N LEU A 59 -9.77 -2.96 -3.49
CA LEU A 59 -9.98 -1.68 -2.81
C LEU A 59 -9.97 -0.51 -3.80
N ASP A 60 -11.03 0.31 -3.80
CA ASP A 60 -10.98 1.59 -4.52
C ASP A 60 -10.07 2.58 -3.81
N ILE A 61 -9.24 3.28 -4.59
CA ILE A 61 -8.30 4.28 -4.05
C ILE A 61 -9.04 5.46 -3.41
N ARG A 62 -10.12 5.92 -4.06
CA ARG A 62 -10.76 7.21 -3.74
C ARG A 62 -12.01 7.09 -2.87
N MET A 63 -12.24 5.97 -2.25
CA MET A 63 -13.35 5.82 -1.30
C MET A 63 -13.13 6.64 0.00
N PRO A 64 -14.19 6.96 0.76
CA PRO A 64 -14.09 7.61 2.06
C PRO A 64 -13.09 6.92 2.98
N GLY A 65 -12.22 7.69 3.64
CA GLY A 65 -11.16 7.18 4.51
C GLY A 65 -9.91 6.71 3.79
N SER A 66 -9.84 6.78 2.45
CA SER A 66 -8.72 6.41 1.58
C SER A 66 -8.46 4.90 1.47
N GLY A 67 -8.60 4.37 0.26
CA GLY A 67 -8.26 2.98 -0.04
C GLY A 67 -6.78 2.64 0.18
N VAL A 68 -5.89 3.62 -0.03
CA VAL A 68 -4.46 3.45 0.27
C VAL A 68 -4.22 3.27 1.77
N ALA A 69 -4.95 4.01 2.61
CA ALA A 69 -4.87 3.84 4.06
C ALA A 69 -5.42 2.47 4.50
N ALA A 70 -6.54 2.04 3.90
CA ALA A 70 -7.08 0.71 4.14
C ALA A 70 -6.09 -0.40 3.72
N ALA A 71 -5.47 -0.27 2.54
CA ALA A 71 -4.45 -1.21 2.06
C ALA A 71 -3.30 -1.36 3.06
N TRP A 72 -2.77 -0.24 3.56
CA TRP A 72 -1.72 -0.23 4.58
C TRP A 72 -2.11 -0.98 5.85
N GLU A 73 -3.29 -0.67 6.40
CA GLU A 73 -3.77 -1.29 7.64
C GLU A 73 -4.07 -2.79 7.45
N ILE A 74 -4.63 -3.16 6.30
CA ILE A 74 -4.92 -4.56 5.98
C ILE A 74 -3.62 -5.33 5.78
N ALA A 75 -2.65 -4.81 5.01
CA ALA A 75 -1.35 -5.45 4.82
C ALA A 75 -0.61 -5.70 6.15
N ALA A 76 -0.70 -4.75 7.10
CA ALA A 76 -0.07 -4.89 8.40
C ALA A 76 -0.73 -5.96 9.28
N ARG A 77 -2.05 -6.16 9.16
CA ARG A 77 -2.84 -7.10 9.99
C ARG A 77 -2.99 -8.48 9.36
N LEU A 78 -3.01 -8.54 8.04
CA LEU A 78 -3.25 -9.73 7.24
C LEU A 78 -2.19 -9.88 6.14
N PRO A 79 -0.94 -10.19 6.48
CA PRO A 79 0.16 -10.23 5.51
C PRO A 79 -0.01 -11.33 4.44
N GLN A 80 -0.92 -12.28 4.63
CA GLN A 80 -1.26 -13.32 3.66
C GLN A 80 -2.32 -12.87 2.63
N ALA A 81 -3.14 -11.85 2.95
CA ALA A 81 -4.16 -11.36 2.05
C ALA A 81 -3.52 -10.56 0.91
N LYS A 82 -3.93 -10.83 -0.32
CA LYS A 82 -3.49 -10.08 -1.49
C LYS A 82 -4.28 -8.79 -1.63
N ILE A 83 -3.61 -7.69 -1.87
CA ILE A 83 -4.24 -6.37 -1.99
C ILE A 83 -4.17 -5.92 -3.43
N VAL A 84 -5.32 -5.68 -4.04
CA VAL A 84 -5.47 -5.16 -5.40
C VAL A 84 -6.20 -3.83 -5.34
N MET A 85 -5.54 -2.79 -5.84
CA MET A 85 -6.16 -1.48 -5.93
C MET A 85 -6.99 -1.35 -7.21
N LEU A 86 -8.17 -0.77 -7.10
CA LEU A 86 -9.02 -0.35 -8.21
C LEU A 86 -9.06 1.16 -8.31
N THR A 87 -9.00 1.70 -9.51
CA THR A 87 -9.06 3.15 -9.72
C THR A 87 -9.57 3.53 -11.10
N VAL A 88 -10.14 4.72 -11.21
CA VAL A 88 -10.44 5.36 -12.50
C VAL A 88 -9.24 6.18 -13.02
N SER A 89 -8.27 6.47 -12.16
CA SER A 89 -7.11 7.32 -12.44
C SER A 89 -5.87 6.48 -12.75
N ASP A 90 -5.09 6.95 -13.70
CA ASP A 90 -3.75 6.46 -14.00
C ASP A 90 -2.66 7.41 -13.45
N ASP A 91 -2.97 8.20 -12.41
CA ASP A 91 -2.05 9.14 -11.78
C ASP A 91 -0.89 8.39 -11.09
N ASP A 92 0.33 8.88 -11.32
CA ASP A 92 1.55 8.33 -10.71
C ASP A 92 1.54 8.39 -9.20
N ALA A 93 1.00 9.45 -8.61
CA ALA A 93 0.94 9.61 -7.17
C ALA A 93 0.10 8.51 -6.52
N ASP A 94 -1.06 8.20 -7.10
CA ASP A 94 -1.95 7.13 -6.64
C ASP A 94 -1.29 5.76 -6.79
N LEU A 95 -0.65 5.49 -7.95
CA LEU A 95 0.07 4.23 -8.21
C LEU A 95 1.18 3.99 -7.18
N PHE A 96 2.06 4.97 -7.00
CA PHE A 96 3.19 4.81 -6.08
C PHE A 96 2.78 4.79 -4.61
N ALA A 97 1.69 5.49 -4.25
CA ALA A 97 1.11 5.39 -2.92
C ALA A 97 0.58 3.98 -2.65
N ALA A 98 -0.14 3.40 -3.61
CA ALA A 98 -0.66 2.04 -3.53
C ALA A 98 0.46 0.98 -3.38
N LEU A 99 1.49 1.05 -4.23
CA LEU A 99 2.64 0.13 -4.16
C LEU A 99 3.38 0.24 -2.83
N ARG A 100 3.55 1.46 -2.29
CA ARG A 100 4.14 1.65 -0.96
C ARG A 100 3.26 1.16 0.18
N ALA A 101 1.95 1.16 0.01
CA ALA A 101 1.00 0.61 0.96
C ALA A 101 0.98 -0.93 0.97
N GLY A 102 1.72 -1.58 0.08
CA GLY A 102 1.81 -3.04 0.01
C GLY A 102 0.80 -3.66 -0.96
N ALA A 103 0.30 -2.89 -1.95
CA ALA A 103 -0.55 -3.47 -2.98
C ALA A 103 0.22 -4.46 -3.85
N ASP A 104 -0.35 -5.65 -4.03
CA ASP A 104 0.15 -6.72 -4.93
C ASP A 104 -0.30 -6.47 -6.39
N GLY A 105 -1.37 -5.68 -6.58
CA GLY A 105 -1.91 -5.38 -7.90
C GLY A 105 -2.56 -3.99 -7.97
N TYR A 106 -2.66 -3.48 -9.20
CA TYR A 106 -3.27 -2.19 -9.51
C TYR A 106 -4.04 -2.30 -10.82
N LEU A 107 -5.36 -2.15 -10.77
CA LEU A 107 -6.25 -2.32 -11.90
C LEU A 107 -7.04 -1.04 -12.17
N LEU A 108 -7.28 -0.77 -13.45
CA LEU A 108 -8.14 0.35 -13.84
C LEU A 108 -9.60 -0.10 -13.92
N LYS A 109 -10.53 0.69 -13.37
CA LYS A 109 -11.98 0.42 -13.45
C LYS A 109 -12.52 0.42 -14.91
N THR A 110 -11.72 0.95 -15.85
CA THR A 110 -12.02 0.89 -17.29
C THR A 110 -11.71 -0.45 -17.94
N MET A 111 -11.11 -1.39 -17.19
CA MET A 111 -10.84 -2.73 -17.70
C MET A 111 -12.13 -3.51 -18.00
N ASN A 112 -12.07 -4.45 -18.95
CA ASN A 112 -13.17 -5.40 -19.13
C ASN A 112 -13.26 -6.31 -17.89
N LEU A 113 -14.40 -6.26 -17.18
CA LEU A 113 -14.64 -7.04 -15.97
C LEU A 113 -14.61 -8.56 -16.18
N GLU A 114 -14.80 -9.06 -17.41
CA GLU A 114 -14.62 -10.48 -17.74
C GLU A 114 -13.18 -10.96 -17.51
N ARG A 115 -12.21 -10.04 -17.48
CA ARG A 115 -10.80 -10.35 -17.23
C ARG A 115 -10.44 -10.27 -15.75
N LEU A 116 -11.32 -9.71 -14.92
CA LEU A 116 -11.06 -9.51 -13.50
C LEU A 116 -10.77 -10.83 -12.76
N PRO A 117 -11.53 -11.93 -12.94
CA PRO A 117 -11.22 -13.19 -12.27
C PRO A 117 -9.80 -13.69 -12.57
N ASN A 118 -9.36 -13.66 -13.83
CA ASN A 118 -8.03 -14.09 -14.18
C ASN A 118 -6.93 -13.18 -13.62
N ALA A 119 -7.17 -11.86 -13.55
CA ALA A 119 -6.23 -10.92 -12.95
C ALA A 119 -6.08 -11.18 -11.45
N LEU A 120 -7.18 -11.44 -10.72
CA LEU A 120 -7.14 -11.73 -9.29
C LEU A 120 -6.50 -13.09 -8.99
N GLU A 121 -6.76 -14.11 -9.80
CA GLU A 121 -6.09 -15.40 -9.67
C GLU A 121 -4.58 -15.27 -9.87
N GLY A 122 -4.14 -14.52 -10.91
CA GLY A 122 -2.71 -14.23 -11.13
C GLY A 122 -2.08 -13.57 -9.91
N VAL A 123 -2.73 -12.55 -9.33
CA VAL A 123 -2.24 -11.89 -8.11
C VAL A 123 -2.15 -12.87 -6.94
N TYR A 124 -3.16 -13.70 -6.75
CA TYR A 124 -3.14 -14.71 -5.70
C TYR A 124 -1.98 -15.70 -5.86
N LEU A 125 -1.65 -16.06 -7.09
CA LEU A 125 -0.50 -16.92 -7.43
C LEU A 125 0.85 -16.19 -7.40
N GLY A 126 0.87 -14.88 -7.10
CA GLY A 126 2.10 -14.09 -6.99
C GLY A 126 2.51 -13.34 -8.26
N GLU A 127 1.64 -13.28 -9.26
CA GLU A 127 1.85 -12.43 -10.44
C GLU A 127 1.50 -10.98 -10.13
N ALA A 128 2.22 -10.02 -10.69
CA ALA A 128 1.89 -8.61 -10.57
C ALA A 128 0.79 -8.22 -11.57
N ALA A 129 -0.38 -7.83 -11.10
CA ALA A 129 -1.43 -7.28 -11.94
C ALA A 129 -1.25 -5.75 -12.08
N LEU A 130 -0.52 -5.34 -13.12
CA LEU A 130 -0.32 -3.94 -13.47
C LEU A 130 -0.68 -3.71 -14.94
N PRO A 131 -1.44 -2.63 -15.27
CA PRO A 131 -1.62 -2.21 -16.67
C PRO A 131 -0.26 -2.00 -17.33
N ARG A 132 -0.10 -2.45 -18.57
CA ARG A 132 1.17 -2.33 -19.32
C ARG A 132 1.67 -0.89 -19.41
N THR A 133 0.76 0.07 -19.50
CA THR A 133 1.07 1.51 -19.51
C THR A 133 1.72 1.98 -18.21
N LEU A 134 1.38 1.37 -17.08
CA LEU A 134 1.94 1.73 -15.77
C LEU A 134 3.27 1.02 -15.48
N VAL A 135 3.53 -0.12 -16.11
CA VAL A 135 4.82 -0.84 -15.94
C VAL A 135 6.00 0.04 -16.39
N ALA A 136 5.88 0.74 -17.54
CA ALA A 136 6.92 1.64 -17.99
C ALA A 136 7.18 2.77 -16.99
N ARG A 137 6.12 3.36 -16.42
CA ARG A 137 6.19 4.45 -15.42
C ARG A 137 6.84 3.97 -14.11
N VAL A 138 6.53 2.77 -13.68
CA VAL A 138 7.20 2.14 -12.52
C VAL A 138 8.70 1.98 -12.82
N LEU A 139 9.07 1.46 -13.99
CA LEU A 139 10.47 1.30 -14.38
C LEU A 139 11.18 2.65 -14.52
N GLU A 140 10.55 3.68 -15.06
CA GLU A 140 11.09 5.04 -15.15
C GLU A 140 11.29 5.66 -13.77
N HIS A 141 10.35 5.48 -12.85
CA HIS A 141 10.48 5.94 -11.48
C HIS A 141 11.72 5.33 -10.81
N PHE A 142 11.98 4.04 -11.03
CA PHE A 142 13.18 3.39 -10.51
C PHE A 142 14.46 3.76 -11.28
N ARG A 143 14.38 4.17 -12.56
CA ARG A 143 15.53 4.64 -13.35
C ARG A 143 15.87 6.09 -13.10
N GLY A 144 14.86 6.96 -12.94
CA GLY A 144 15.02 8.40 -12.71
C GLY A 144 15.41 8.76 -11.28
N HIS A 145 15.12 7.90 -10.35
CA HIS A 145 15.70 7.90 -9.03
C HIS A 145 16.85 6.90 -9.08
N GLU A 146 18.08 7.36 -9.31
CA GLU A 146 19.22 6.56 -8.83
C GLU A 146 18.87 6.13 -7.43
N PRO A 147 18.76 4.80 -7.17
CA PRO A 147 18.33 4.38 -5.86
C PRO A 147 19.32 4.95 -4.86
N ARG A 148 18.91 5.85 -4.01
CA ARG A 148 19.73 6.39 -2.90
C ARG A 148 20.31 5.27 -2.00
N TRP A 149 19.90 4.01 -2.21
CA TRP A 149 20.56 2.85 -1.59
C TRP A 149 21.94 2.53 -2.21
N ARG A 150 22.32 3.15 -3.36
CA ARG A 150 23.70 3.14 -3.87
C ARG A 150 24.59 4.21 -3.25
N GLN A 151 24.07 5.07 -2.37
CA GLN A 151 24.95 5.80 -1.46
C GLN A 151 25.23 4.86 -0.27
N PRO A 152 26.43 4.29 -0.15
CA PRO A 152 26.72 3.18 0.78
C PRO A 152 26.76 3.58 2.25
N VAL A 153 26.58 4.85 2.60
CA VAL A 153 27.08 5.40 3.87
C VAL A 153 26.03 5.56 4.98
N ALA A 154 24.73 5.71 4.67
CA ALA A 154 23.82 6.13 5.75
C ALA A 154 22.95 5.03 6.37
N ARG A 155 22.70 3.92 5.67
CA ARG A 155 21.84 2.84 6.21
C ARG A 155 22.55 1.92 7.20
N ASP A 156 23.82 1.66 7.00
CA ASP A 156 24.64 0.84 7.91
C ASP A 156 24.96 1.57 9.22
N SER A 157 24.98 2.90 9.19
CA SER A 157 25.27 3.74 10.38
C SER A 157 24.28 3.58 11.53
N PHE A 158 23.05 3.10 11.27
CA PHE A 158 22.03 2.86 12.28
C PHE A 158 21.78 1.36 12.55
N GLY A 159 22.63 0.47 12.03
CA GLY A 159 22.59 -0.97 12.32
C GLY A 159 21.25 -1.63 11.99
N GLY A 160 20.57 -1.20 10.93
CA GLY A 160 19.28 -1.80 10.50
C GLY A 160 18.09 -1.55 11.45
N ARG A 161 18.22 -0.67 12.45
CA ARG A 161 17.18 -0.44 13.47
C ARG A 161 15.93 0.25 12.95
N LEU A 162 16.03 1.05 11.87
CA LEU A 162 14.92 1.78 11.29
C LEU A 162 14.39 1.07 10.05
N THR A 163 13.06 1.03 9.92
CA THR A 163 12.40 0.63 8.68
C THR A 163 12.67 1.66 7.57
N SER A 164 12.47 1.28 6.31
CA SER A 164 12.63 2.21 5.18
C SER A 164 11.79 3.47 5.35
N ARG A 165 10.58 3.33 5.88
CA ARG A 165 9.66 4.45 6.10
C ARG A 165 10.08 5.37 7.22
N GLU A 166 10.55 4.82 8.31
CA GLU A 166 11.10 5.60 9.42
C GLU A 166 12.36 6.36 8.97
N TRP A 167 13.17 5.74 8.14
CA TRP A 167 14.34 6.37 7.54
C TRP A 167 13.97 7.57 6.65
N GLU A 168 12.94 7.40 5.76
CA GLU A 168 12.43 8.50 4.92
C GLU A 168 11.93 9.68 5.77
N VAL A 169 11.14 9.37 6.81
CA VAL A 169 10.65 10.40 7.74
C VAL A 169 11.81 11.13 8.42
N LEU A 170 12.81 10.39 8.91
CA LEU A 170 13.97 10.98 9.59
C LEU A 170 14.81 11.85 8.64
N ALA A 171 15.02 11.40 7.41
CA ALA A 171 15.75 12.17 6.40
C ALA A 171 15.05 13.49 6.04
N LEU A 172 13.70 13.48 5.95
CA LEU A 172 12.93 14.71 5.70
C LEU A 172 12.90 15.64 6.91
N LEU A 173 12.86 15.10 8.13
CA LEU A 173 13.02 15.85 9.35
C LEU A 173 14.38 16.56 9.42
N ALA A 174 15.45 15.88 9.03
CA ALA A 174 16.81 16.44 9.00
C ALA A 174 16.96 17.55 7.94
N GLN A 175 16.14 17.54 6.88
CA GLN A 175 16.01 18.61 5.90
C GLN A 175 15.19 19.81 6.42
N GLY A 176 14.63 19.74 7.63
CA GLY A 176 13.87 20.82 8.26
C GLY A 176 12.39 20.87 7.94
N LEU A 177 11.84 19.84 7.27
CA LEU A 177 10.41 19.80 6.95
C LEU A 177 9.57 19.64 8.22
N SER A 178 8.43 20.32 8.23
CA SER A 178 7.39 20.16 9.26
C SER A 178 6.66 18.81 9.11
N THR A 179 5.95 18.40 10.15
CA THR A 179 5.14 17.18 10.14
C THR A 179 4.11 17.19 9.00
N SER A 180 3.47 18.35 8.74
CA SER A 180 2.47 18.48 7.67
C SER A 180 3.09 18.43 6.27
N GLU A 181 4.27 19.03 6.06
CA GLU A 181 4.98 18.93 4.78
C GLU A 181 5.46 17.51 4.52
N ILE A 182 5.91 16.80 5.56
CA ILE A 182 6.26 15.37 5.46
C ILE A 182 5.03 14.54 5.15
N ALA A 183 3.91 14.81 5.80
CA ALA A 183 2.64 14.14 5.55
C ALA A 183 2.20 14.29 4.08
N GLN A 184 2.23 15.51 3.55
CA GLN A 184 1.95 15.78 2.14
C GLN A 184 2.93 15.06 1.21
N LYS A 185 4.24 15.17 1.46
CA LYS A 185 5.29 14.59 0.60
C LYS A 185 5.28 13.07 0.59
N LEU A 186 4.89 12.47 1.69
CA LEU A 186 4.85 11.01 1.84
C LEU A 186 3.44 10.43 1.70
N VAL A 187 2.44 11.25 1.40
CA VAL A 187 1.01 10.87 1.29
C VAL A 187 0.55 10.12 2.55
N LEU A 188 0.75 10.77 3.70
CA LEU A 188 0.37 10.29 5.02
C LEU A 188 -0.53 11.33 5.72
N SER A 189 -1.18 10.92 6.81
CA SER A 189 -1.76 11.86 7.76
C SER A 189 -0.69 12.41 8.71
N ASP A 190 -0.90 13.61 9.26
CA ASP A 190 -0.02 14.18 10.29
C ASP A 190 0.12 13.25 11.51
N SER A 191 -0.95 12.54 11.85
CA SER A 191 -0.93 11.55 12.94
C SER A 191 -0.04 10.36 12.62
N ALA A 192 -0.07 9.85 11.38
CA ALA A 192 0.81 8.76 10.96
C ALA A 192 2.29 9.18 10.99
N VAL A 193 2.61 10.40 10.55
CA VAL A 193 3.98 10.94 10.65
C VAL A 193 4.42 11.02 12.10
N ARG A 194 3.57 11.46 13.03
CA ARG A 194 3.89 11.50 14.48
C ARG A 194 4.15 10.11 15.04
N VAL A 195 3.42 9.10 14.62
CA VAL A 195 3.65 7.69 15.01
C VAL A 195 5.03 7.23 14.55
N HIS A 196 5.42 7.53 13.30
CA HIS A 196 6.75 7.22 12.81
C HIS A 196 7.84 7.94 13.59
N ILE A 197 7.66 9.24 13.91
CA ILE A 197 8.63 10.00 14.73
C ILE A 197 8.80 9.36 16.11
N ALA A 198 7.71 8.99 16.77
CA ALA A 198 7.78 8.33 18.08
C ALA A 198 8.49 6.97 18.00
N ALA A 199 8.25 6.20 16.93
CA ALA A 199 8.95 4.94 16.70
C ALA A 199 10.45 5.14 16.45
N ILE A 200 10.85 6.17 15.70
CA ILE A 200 12.24 6.53 15.44
C ILE A 200 12.97 6.87 16.75
N VAL A 201 12.40 7.79 17.55
CA VAL A 201 12.97 8.20 18.85
C VAL A 201 13.20 7.00 19.75
N ARG A 202 12.19 6.13 19.88
CA ARG A 202 12.29 4.89 20.68
C ARG A 202 13.35 3.93 20.15
N LYS A 203 13.41 3.69 18.84
CA LYS A 203 14.34 2.74 18.21
C LYS A 203 15.79 3.21 18.23
N LEU A 204 16.00 4.52 18.12
CA LEU A 204 17.34 5.12 18.21
C LEU A 204 17.79 5.28 19.66
N GLY A 205 16.89 5.20 20.64
CA GLY A 205 17.20 5.37 22.06
C GLY A 205 17.58 6.80 22.43
N VAL A 206 17.03 7.79 21.71
CA VAL A 206 17.30 9.22 21.93
C VAL A 206 16.16 9.87 22.71
N ALA A 207 16.41 11.06 23.30
CA ALA A 207 15.47 11.72 24.18
C ALA A 207 14.23 12.27 23.46
N ASP A 208 14.43 12.83 22.27
CA ASP A 208 13.37 13.49 21.50
C ASP A 208 13.67 13.53 19.99
N ARG A 209 12.77 14.21 19.25
CA ARG A 209 12.89 14.43 17.80
C ARG A 209 14.16 15.20 17.42
N ALA A 210 14.57 16.19 18.20
CA ALA A 210 15.74 17.02 17.91
C ALA A 210 17.01 16.18 18.00
N ALA A 211 17.15 15.41 19.08
CA ALA A 211 18.26 14.47 19.25
C ALA A 211 18.33 13.39 18.15
N ALA A 212 17.17 12.95 17.61
CA ALA A 212 17.15 12.04 16.48
C ALA A 212 17.69 12.69 15.19
N ILE A 213 17.37 13.95 14.95
CA ILE A 213 17.85 14.74 13.81
C ILE A 213 19.36 14.98 13.92
N ASP A 214 19.84 15.36 15.10
CA ASP A 214 21.27 15.63 15.34
C ASP A 214 22.10 14.37 15.13
N LEU A 215 21.66 13.26 15.70
CA LEU A 215 22.29 11.94 15.50
C LEU A 215 22.33 11.53 14.02
N PHE A 216 21.28 11.86 13.26
CA PHE A 216 21.24 11.59 11.82
C PHE A 216 22.26 12.44 11.06
N ARG A 217 22.38 13.74 11.38
CA ARG A 217 23.32 14.66 10.73
C ARG A 217 24.77 14.27 11.02
N GLU A 218 25.10 13.98 12.28
CA GLU A 218 26.45 13.54 12.67
C GLU A 218 26.93 12.30 11.90
N ARG A 219 25.99 11.39 11.59
CA ARG A 219 26.33 10.14 10.87
C ARG A 219 26.24 10.27 9.36
N ALA A 220 25.63 11.33 8.84
CA ALA A 220 25.60 11.61 7.40
C ALA A 220 26.87 12.32 6.92
N ASP A 221 27.63 12.96 7.84
CA ASP A 221 28.85 13.69 7.55
C ASP A 221 30.13 12.84 7.78
N THR A 222 29.97 11.56 8.17
CA THR A 222 31.07 10.61 8.38
C THR A 222 31.12 9.55 7.28
#